data_e198156c5adc2de9ba1ca85eb9f16023
#
_entry.id   e198156c5adc2de9ba1ca85eb9f16023
#
_cell.length_a   1.000
_cell.length_b   1.000
_cell.length_c   1.000
_cell.angle_alpha   90.00
_cell.angle_beta   90.00
_cell.angle_gamma   90.00
#
_symmetry.space_group_name_H-M   'P 1'
#
loop_
_entity.id
_entity.type
_entity.pdbx_description
1 polymer ?
#
loop_
_entity_poly.entity_id
_entity_poly.type
_entity_poly.pdbx_seq_one_letter_code
_entity_poly.pdbx_strand_id
1 'polypeptide(L)'
;ADPQANATSALGLDIENSYYGLYHLLIGKASAKEATHKSNQENLWIIPSQVDLVGAEIELVDQEKREFKLKLALQKIQNKYDYIIIDCAPSLGLISLNALTASTNVLIPIQCEYFALEGLGKLLNTIRSVQDLQNPDLEIEGMLLTMYDSRLRLSNQIVEEVRQHFQKLVFDTIIARNVRLSEAPSFGEPILIYDANSKGADNYLNLAREILTRNVKEVSLN
;
A
#
# COMPACT_ATOMS: atom_id res chain seq x y z
N ALA A 1 3.83 -3.25 5.93
CA ALA A 1 3.25 -4.57 6.12
C ALA A 1 3.85 -5.61 5.15
N ASP A 2 5.12 -5.38 4.79
CA ASP A 2 5.92 -6.28 3.94
C ASP A 2 7.22 -6.62 4.68
N PRO A 3 7.49 -7.92 4.97
CA PRO A 3 8.74 -8.35 5.60
C PRO A 3 10.00 -8.03 4.78
N GLN A 4 9.86 -7.80 3.46
CA GLN A 4 10.98 -7.38 2.62
C GLN A 4 11.39 -5.91 2.87
N ALA A 5 10.59 -5.15 3.61
CA ALA A 5 10.87 -3.77 4.04
C ALA A 5 11.14 -2.79 2.87
N ASN A 6 10.54 -3.03 1.70
CA ASN A 6 10.78 -2.23 0.50
C ASN A 6 10.47 -0.74 0.71
N ALA A 7 9.33 -0.39 1.32
CA ALA A 7 8.98 0.99 1.62
C ALA A 7 9.94 1.63 2.63
N THR A 8 10.44 0.86 3.60
CA THR A 8 11.41 1.31 4.60
C THR A 8 12.74 1.69 3.94
N SER A 9 13.25 0.80 3.11
CA SER A 9 14.50 1.00 2.37
C SER A 9 14.38 2.16 1.36
N ALA A 10 13.25 2.24 0.65
CA ALA A 10 13.00 3.29 -0.34
C ALA A 10 12.92 4.71 0.26
N LEU A 11 12.71 4.84 1.57
CA LEU A 11 12.75 6.12 2.28
C LEU A 11 14.11 6.40 2.95
N GLY A 12 15.12 5.59 2.66
CA GLY A 12 16.49 5.78 3.18
C GLY A 12 16.60 5.65 4.69
N LEU A 13 15.68 4.90 5.33
CA LEU A 13 15.77 4.66 6.75
C LEU A 13 16.75 3.52 7.01
N ASP A 14 17.87 3.87 7.63
CA ASP A 14 18.78 2.90 8.21
C ASP A 14 18.23 2.45 9.57
N ILE A 15 17.64 1.25 9.57
CA ILE A 15 17.04 0.70 10.77
C ILE A 15 18.13 -0.05 11.55
N GLU A 16 18.72 0.65 12.49
CA GLU A 16 19.51 0.00 13.52
C GLU A 16 18.61 -0.89 14.41
N ASN A 17 19.20 -1.90 15.05
CA ASN A 17 18.52 -2.90 15.90
C ASN A 17 17.74 -2.32 17.10
N SER A 18 17.75 -1.01 17.29
CA SER A 18 17.09 -0.29 18.40
C SER A 18 15.70 0.30 18.03
N TYR A 19 15.26 0.20 16.78
CA TYR A 19 14.00 0.77 16.37
C TYR A 19 12.83 -0.20 16.56
N TYR A 20 11.77 0.28 17.19
CA TYR A 20 10.49 -0.41 17.14
C TYR A 20 9.86 -0.24 15.76
N GLY A 21 9.37 -1.35 15.18
CA GLY A 21 8.70 -1.38 13.89
C GLY A 21 7.36 -2.08 13.96
N LEU A 22 6.82 -2.42 12.80
CA LEU A 22 5.51 -3.05 12.67
C LEU A 22 5.42 -4.39 13.42
N TYR A 23 6.46 -5.21 13.41
CA TYR A 23 6.52 -6.43 14.21
C TYR A 23 6.22 -6.16 15.68
N HIS A 24 6.98 -5.26 16.30
CA HIS A 24 6.82 -4.90 17.72
C HIS A 24 5.43 -4.34 18.05
N LEU A 25 4.86 -3.58 17.10
CA LEU A 25 3.52 -3.05 17.22
C LEU A 25 2.47 -4.17 17.24
N LEU A 26 2.55 -5.11 16.31
CA LEU A 26 1.57 -6.20 16.17
C LEU A 26 1.58 -7.16 17.36
N ILE A 27 2.76 -7.48 17.90
CA ILE A 27 2.89 -8.36 19.06
C ILE A 27 2.71 -7.63 20.41
N GLY A 28 2.47 -6.31 20.40
CA GLY A 28 2.20 -5.51 21.58
C GLY A 28 3.43 -5.11 22.40
N LYS A 29 4.64 -5.25 21.84
CA LYS A 29 5.90 -4.81 22.48
C LYS A 29 6.17 -3.31 22.35
N ALA A 30 5.47 -2.62 21.45
CA ALA A 30 5.54 -1.18 21.27
C ALA A 30 4.17 -0.60 20.98
N SER A 31 3.93 0.63 21.41
CA SER A 31 2.78 1.42 20.99
C SER A 31 2.97 1.97 19.56
N ALA A 32 1.87 2.35 18.91
CA ALA A 32 1.95 2.97 17.58
C ALA A 32 2.80 4.27 17.59
N LYS A 33 2.79 5.02 18.69
CA LYS A 33 3.61 6.22 18.84
C LYS A 33 5.11 5.89 18.89
N GLU A 34 5.50 4.86 19.62
CA GLU A 34 6.90 4.43 19.73
C GLU A 34 7.43 3.80 18.44
N ALA A 35 6.55 3.10 17.69
CA ALA A 35 6.89 2.48 16.42
C ALA A 35 6.88 3.47 15.24
N THR A 36 6.39 4.72 15.43
CA THR A 36 6.34 5.73 14.37
C THR A 36 7.59 6.59 14.39
N HIS A 37 8.32 6.63 13.28
CA HIS A 37 9.55 7.39 13.10
C HIS A 37 9.38 8.45 12.02
N LYS A 38 10.03 9.60 12.21
CA LYS A 38 10.04 10.65 11.19
C LYS A 38 11.00 10.27 10.08
N SER A 39 10.55 10.37 8.84
CA SER A 39 11.43 10.17 7.67
C SER A 39 12.25 11.45 7.38
N ASN A 40 13.20 11.35 6.44
CA ASN A 40 13.93 12.52 5.93
C ASN A 40 13.05 13.45 5.07
N GLN A 41 11.82 13.05 4.76
CA GLN A 41 10.87 13.86 4.00
C GLN A 41 9.97 14.65 4.93
N GLU A 42 9.66 15.88 4.54
CA GLU A 42 8.74 16.73 5.30
C GLU A 42 7.33 16.12 5.32
N ASN A 43 6.65 16.19 6.48
CA ASN A 43 5.30 15.67 6.68
C ASN A 43 5.11 14.18 6.39
N LEU A 44 6.20 13.40 6.39
CA LEU A 44 6.16 11.96 6.20
C LEU A 44 6.76 11.22 7.39
N TRP A 45 5.97 10.30 7.95
CA TRP A 45 6.37 9.39 9.02
C TRP A 45 6.21 7.95 8.54
N ILE A 46 6.90 7.03 9.18
CA ILE A 46 6.84 5.62 8.84
C ILE A 46 6.82 4.77 10.11
N ILE A 47 6.04 3.70 10.08
CA ILE A 47 6.23 2.54 10.94
C ILE A 47 7.02 1.54 10.10
N PRO A 48 8.32 1.37 10.38
CA PRO A 48 9.20 0.57 9.54
C PRO A 48 8.87 -0.92 9.66
N SER A 49 9.19 -1.66 8.61
CA SER A 49 9.16 -3.12 8.59
C SER A 49 10.58 -3.68 8.53
N GLN A 50 10.74 -4.90 9.02
CA GLN A 50 11.97 -5.68 8.99
C GLN A 50 11.63 -7.15 8.76
N VAL A 51 12.65 -7.98 8.53
CA VAL A 51 12.49 -9.43 8.29
C VAL A 51 11.84 -10.14 9.49
N ASP A 52 12.01 -9.61 10.71
CA ASP A 52 11.38 -10.11 11.94
C ASP A 52 9.84 -10.10 11.87
N LEU A 53 9.25 -9.30 10.99
CA LEU A 53 7.80 -9.28 10.77
C LEU A 53 7.24 -10.66 10.38
N VAL A 54 8.04 -11.53 9.77
CA VAL A 54 7.64 -12.94 9.51
C VAL A 54 7.29 -13.65 10.83
N GLY A 55 7.99 -13.35 11.93
CA GLY A 55 7.71 -13.90 13.25
C GLY A 55 6.32 -13.53 13.78
N ALA A 56 5.79 -12.38 13.41
CA ALA A 56 4.46 -11.94 13.84
C ALA A 56 3.35 -12.90 13.34
N GLU A 57 3.48 -13.48 12.14
CA GLU A 57 2.49 -14.45 11.64
C GLU A 57 2.41 -15.69 12.53
N ILE A 58 3.52 -16.11 13.12
CA ILE A 58 3.58 -17.27 14.02
C ILE A 58 3.08 -16.88 15.42
N GLU A 59 3.57 -15.77 15.96
CA GLU A 59 3.27 -15.35 17.34
C GLU A 59 1.80 -14.93 17.53
N LEU A 60 1.14 -14.48 16.46
CA LEU A 60 -0.25 -14.05 16.48
C LEU A 60 -1.24 -15.21 16.36
N VAL A 61 -0.83 -16.42 15.94
CA VAL A 61 -1.74 -17.54 15.63
C VAL A 61 -2.72 -17.82 16.76
N ASP A 62 -2.25 -17.87 17.99
CA ASP A 62 -3.06 -18.21 19.18
C ASP A 62 -3.61 -16.97 19.92
N GLN A 63 -3.44 -15.77 19.36
CA GLN A 63 -3.92 -14.55 19.99
C GLN A 63 -5.38 -14.24 19.64
N GLU A 64 -6.14 -13.82 20.65
CA GLU A 64 -7.48 -13.30 20.42
C GLU A 64 -7.44 -12.03 19.55
N LYS A 65 -8.42 -11.90 18.65
CA LYS A 65 -8.56 -10.75 17.74
C LYS A 65 -7.28 -10.49 16.95
N ARG A 66 -6.58 -11.53 16.55
CA ARG A 66 -5.31 -11.45 15.82
C ARG A 66 -5.40 -10.66 14.52
N GLU A 67 -6.56 -10.67 13.87
CA GLU A 67 -6.82 -9.93 12.62
C GLU A 67 -7.03 -8.43 12.85
N PHE A 68 -7.24 -7.99 14.11
CA PHE A 68 -7.56 -6.61 14.50
C PHE A 68 -6.39 -5.87 15.15
N LYS A 69 -5.23 -6.51 15.33
CA LYS A 69 -4.09 -5.92 16.07
C LYS A 69 -3.64 -4.59 15.47
N LEU A 70 -3.50 -4.52 14.15
CA LEU A 70 -3.12 -3.30 13.46
C LEU A 70 -4.20 -2.21 13.58
N LYS A 71 -5.47 -2.55 13.36
CA LYS A 71 -6.60 -1.61 13.51
C LYS A 71 -6.60 -0.96 14.89
N LEU A 72 -6.53 -1.77 15.94
CA LEU A 72 -6.54 -1.29 17.34
C LEU A 72 -5.32 -0.41 17.67
N ALA A 73 -4.17 -0.70 17.06
CA ALA A 73 -2.97 0.09 17.25
C ALA A 73 -3.05 1.45 16.53
N LEU A 74 -3.50 1.46 15.25
CA LEU A 74 -3.59 2.67 14.43
C LEU A 74 -4.69 3.63 14.91
N GLN A 75 -5.79 3.14 15.48
CA GLN A 75 -6.84 3.98 16.07
C GLN A 75 -6.32 5.02 17.07
N LYS A 76 -5.19 4.72 17.73
CA LYS A 76 -4.59 5.64 18.74
C LYS A 76 -3.85 6.83 18.11
N ILE A 77 -3.53 6.76 16.82
CA ILE A 77 -2.72 7.78 16.14
C ILE A 77 -3.37 8.31 14.86
N GLN A 78 -4.43 7.68 14.33
CA GLN A 78 -5.03 8.02 13.04
C GLN A 78 -5.40 9.51 12.90
N ASN A 79 -5.88 10.16 13.95
CA ASN A 79 -6.25 11.57 13.93
C ASN A 79 -5.07 12.55 13.79
N LYS A 80 -3.84 12.05 13.71
CA LYS A 80 -2.63 12.88 13.56
C LYS A 80 -2.17 13.00 12.11
N TYR A 81 -2.76 12.21 11.23
CA TYR A 81 -2.35 12.08 9.84
C TYR A 81 -3.54 12.25 8.92
N ASP A 82 -3.34 12.93 7.80
CA ASP A 82 -4.36 13.05 6.76
C ASP A 82 -4.56 11.72 6.02
N TYR A 83 -3.48 10.96 5.84
CA TYR A 83 -3.47 9.64 5.21
C TYR A 83 -2.57 8.68 5.96
N ILE A 84 -2.98 7.41 6.06
CA ILE A 84 -2.16 6.28 6.50
C ILE A 84 -2.13 5.28 5.34
N ILE A 85 -0.97 5.11 4.72
CA ILE A 85 -0.77 4.17 3.61
C ILE A 85 -0.09 2.92 4.14
N ILE A 86 -0.71 1.75 3.91
CA ILE A 86 -0.18 0.46 4.34
C ILE A 86 0.33 -0.27 3.10
N ASP A 87 1.65 -0.29 2.93
CA ASP A 87 2.31 -1.07 1.87
C ASP A 87 2.35 -2.54 2.26
N CYS A 88 1.75 -3.41 1.43
CA CYS A 88 1.53 -4.82 1.73
C CYS A 88 2.34 -5.73 0.81
N ALA A 89 2.84 -6.84 1.37
CA ALA A 89 3.36 -7.94 0.57
C ALA A 89 2.26 -8.55 -0.33
N PRO A 90 2.61 -9.17 -1.45
CA PRO A 90 1.65 -9.83 -2.34
C PRO A 90 1.04 -11.12 -1.75
N SER A 91 1.38 -11.48 -0.52
CA SER A 91 0.81 -12.61 0.20
C SER A 91 -0.55 -12.27 0.81
N LEU A 92 -1.41 -13.28 0.98
CA LEU A 92 -2.72 -13.15 1.64
C LEU A 92 -2.70 -13.76 3.06
N GLY A 93 -1.57 -13.60 3.78
CA GLY A 93 -1.37 -14.06 5.14
C GLY A 93 -2.02 -13.16 6.20
N LEU A 94 -1.76 -13.46 7.47
CA LEU A 94 -2.35 -12.76 8.62
C LEU A 94 -1.97 -11.26 8.66
N ILE A 95 -0.77 -10.90 8.18
CA ILE A 95 -0.33 -9.50 8.10
C ILE A 95 -1.19 -8.73 7.09
N SER A 96 -1.43 -9.30 5.91
CA SER A 96 -2.30 -8.69 4.88
C SER A 96 -3.76 -8.60 5.35
N LEU A 97 -4.26 -9.60 6.09
CA LEU A 97 -5.58 -9.52 6.73
C LEU A 97 -5.66 -8.39 7.76
N ASN A 98 -4.62 -8.20 8.56
CA ASN A 98 -4.53 -7.06 9.48
C ASN A 98 -4.56 -5.72 8.73
N ALA A 99 -3.84 -5.61 7.62
CA ALA A 99 -3.83 -4.40 6.80
C ALA A 99 -5.23 -4.09 6.24
N LEU A 100 -5.89 -5.07 5.62
CA LEU A 100 -7.25 -4.92 5.09
C LEU A 100 -8.28 -4.60 6.19
N THR A 101 -8.16 -5.24 7.35
CA THR A 101 -9.04 -5.00 8.50
C THR A 101 -8.87 -3.59 9.08
N ALA A 102 -7.66 -3.03 9.00
CA ALA A 102 -7.34 -1.70 9.52
C ALA A 102 -7.63 -0.57 8.52
N SER A 103 -7.78 -0.87 7.24
CA SER A 103 -7.94 0.11 6.18
C SER A 103 -9.40 0.54 5.99
N THR A 104 -9.61 1.75 5.48
CA THR A 104 -10.89 2.21 4.93
C THR A 104 -11.01 1.86 3.45
N ASN A 105 -9.92 2.00 2.72
CA ASN A 105 -9.89 1.83 1.27
C ASN A 105 -8.73 0.96 0.83
N VAL A 106 -8.90 0.26 -0.30
CA VAL A 106 -7.85 -0.56 -0.94
C VAL A 106 -7.57 -0.03 -2.33
N LEU A 107 -6.34 0.43 -2.57
CA LEU A 107 -5.83 0.70 -3.90
C LEU A 107 -5.14 -0.56 -4.43
N ILE A 108 -5.54 -1.05 -5.61
CA ILE A 108 -5.06 -2.29 -6.19
C ILE A 108 -4.14 -1.98 -7.38
N PRO A 109 -2.81 -2.11 -7.26
CA PRO A 109 -1.91 -2.01 -8.40
C PRO A 109 -2.01 -3.26 -9.29
N ILE A 110 -2.18 -3.04 -10.60
CA ILE A 110 -2.26 -4.08 -11.62
C ILE A 110 -1.14 -3.85 -12.62
N GLN A 111 -0.19 -4.76 -12.68
CA GLN A 111 0.85 -4.71 -13.71
C GLN A 111 0.24 -5.04 -15.08
N CYS A 112 0.62 -4.29 -16.12
CA CYS A 112 0.15 -4.55 -17.49
C CYS A 112 0.90 -5.74 -18.12
N GLU A 113 0.88 -6.90 -17.44
CA GLU A 113 1.53 -8.16 -17.78
C GLU A 113 0.56 -9.34 -17.67
N TYR A 114 0.89 -10.47 -18.33
CA TYR A 114 -0.03 -11.61 -18.56
C TYR A 114 -0.71 -12.16 -17.29
N PHE A 115 0.03 -12.34 -16.20
CA PHE A 115 -0.50 -12.98 -14.99
C PHE A 115 -1.27 -12.03 -14.05
N ALA A 116 -1.38 -10.76 -14.38
CA ALA A 116 -1.98 -9.76 -13.49
C ALA A 116 -3.45 -10.05 -13.15
N LEU A 117 -4.23 -10.50 -14.12
CA LEU A 117 -5.66 -10.75 -13.95
C LEU A 117 -5.97 -12.01 -13.13
N GLU A 118 -5.11 -13.03 -13.16
CA GLU A 118 -5.30 -14.24 -12.36
C GLU A 118 -5.19 -13.93 -10.85
N GLY A 119 -4.20 -13.13 -10.45
CA GLY A 119 -4.03 -12.71 -9.06
C GLY A 119 -5.15 -11.81 -8.56
N LEU A 120 -5.72 -10.97 -9.46
CA LEU A 120 -6.79 -10.03 -9.13
C LEU A 120 -8.04 -10.73 -8.60
N GLY A 121 -8.48 -11.83 -9.23
CA GLY A 121 -9.65 -12.58 -8.79
C GLY A 121 -9.50 -13.12 -7.35
N LYS A 122 -8.34 -13.64 -7.00
CA LYS A 122 -8.03 -14.13 -5.65
C LYS A 122 -8.07 -12.99 -4.62
N LEU A 123 -7.47 -11.84 -4.96
CA LEU A 123 -7.46 -10.67 -4.09
C LEU A 123 -8.88 -10.13 -3.86
N LEU A 124 -9.71 -10.00 -4.90
CA LEU A 124 -11.09 -9.54 -4.78
C LEU A 124 -11.94 -10.47 -3.88
N ASN A 125 -11.74 -11.78 -3.96
CA ASN A 125 -12.40 -12.74 -3.06
C ASN A 125 -11.94 -12.55 -1.60
N THR A 126 -10.65 -12.29 -1.38
CA THR A 126 -10.14 -12.00 -0.02
C THR A 126 -10.72 -10.69 0.52
N ILE A 127 -10.80 -9.64 -0.29
CA ILE A 127 -11.41 -8.36 0.12
C ILE A 127 -12.87 -8.59 0.52
N ARG A 128 -13.66 -9.34 -0.26
CA ARG A 128 -15.05 -9.68 0.10
C ARG A 128 -15.13 -10.43 1.42
N SER A 129 -14.27 -11.42 1.64
CA SER A 129 -14.24 -12.16 2.91
C SER A 129 -13.92 -11.24 4.10
N VAL A 130 -13.03 -10.26 3.93
CA VAL A 130 -12.72 -9.26 4.95
C VAL A 130 -13.92 -8.34 5.19
N GLN A 131 -14.60 -7.89 4.13
CA GLN A 131 -15.84 -7.10 4.25
C GLN A 131 -16.91 -7.85 5.04
N ASP A 132 -17.10 -9.13 4.76
CA ASP A 132 -18.14 -9.94 5.39
C ASP A 132 -17.84 -10.25 6.89
N LEU A 133 -16.56 -10.40 7.25
CA LEU A 133 -16.18 -10.96 8.55
C LEU A 133 -15.51 -9.98 9.51
N GLN A 134 -14.73 -9.00 9.00
CA GLN A 134 -13.88 -8.16 9.85
C GLN A 134 -14.10 -6.65 9.65
N ASN A 135 -14.35 -6.20 8.40
CA ASN A 135 -14.38 -4.78 8.07
C ASN A 135 -15.43 -4.46 7.01
N PRO A 136 -16.72 -4.37 7.38
CA PRO A 136 -17.82 -4.12 6.43
C PRO A 136 -17.69 -2.80 5.65
N ASP A 137 -16.97 -1.83 6.22
CA ASP A 137 -16.80 -0.50 5.65
C ASP A 137 -15.59 -0.40 4.71
N LEU A 138 -14.89 -1.54 4.44
CA LEU A 138 -13.76 -1.55 3.54
C LEU A 138 -14.22 -1.34 2.09
N GLU A 139 -13.71 -0.32 1.42
CA GLU A 139 -14.04 -0.01 0.03
C GLU A 139 -12.85 -0.21 -0.90
N ILE A 140 -13.12 -0.36 -2.20
CA ILE A 140 -12.07 -0.37 -3.23
C ILE A 140 -11.90 1.06 -3.74
N GLU A 141 -10.80 1.73 -3.35
CA GLU A 141 -10.42 3.06 -3.84
C GLU A 141 -10.27 3.09 -5.36
N GLY A 142 -9.66 2.05 -5.89
CA GLY A 142 -9.50 1.91 -7.32
C GLY A 142 -8.40 0.93 -7.73
N MET A 143 -8.35 0.69 -9.03
CA MET A 143 -7.36 -0.16 -9.70
C MET A 143 -6.37 0.71 -10.46
N LEU A 144 -5.09 0.62 -10.11
CA LEU A 144 -4.02 1.39 -10.72
C LEU A 144 -3.24 0.53 -11.71
N LEU A 145 -3.31 0.87 -12.98
CA LEU A 145 -2.51 0.22 -14.02
C LEU A 145 -1.06 0.66 -13.91
N THR A 146 -0.13 -0.30 -13.79
CA THR A 146 1.30 -0.05 -13.60
C THR A 146 2.15 -0.79 -14.62
N MET A 147 3.44 -0.46 -14.69
CA MET A 147 4.41 -1.08 -15.60
C MET A 147 3.97 -1.05 -17.07
N TYR A 148 3.17 -0.05 -17.44
CA TYR A 148 2.63 0.08 -18.78
C TYR A 148 3.71 0.44 -19.80
N ASP A 149 3.73 -0.30 -20.92
CA ASP A 149 4.55 0.02 -22.08
C ASP A 149 3.66 0.08 -23.32
N SER A 150 3.46 1.29 -23.86
CA SER A 150 2.59 1.54 -25.02
C SER A 150 3.01 0.83 -26.29
N ARG A 151 4.27 0.39 -26.38
CA ARG A 151 4.81 -0.34 -27.55
C ARG A 151 4.39 -1.82 -27.54
N LEU A 152 3.96 -2.34 -26.40
CA LEU A 152 3.60 -3.74 -26.23
C LEU A 152 2.09 -3.92 -26.44
N ARG A 153 1.73 -4.76 -27.42
CA ARG A 153 0.34 -5.13 -27.69
C ARG A 153 -0.35 -5.71 -26.45
N LEU A 154 0.35 -6.56 -25.72
CA LEU A 154 -0.19 -7.17 -24.49
C LEU A 154 -0.54 -6.11 -23.43
N SER A 155 0.33 -5.12 -23.18
CA SER A 155 0.03 -4.05 -22.24
C SER A 155 -1.25 -3.28 -22.61
N ASN A 156 -1.43 -2.98 -23.89
CA ASN A 156 -2.65 -2.33 -24.38
C ASN A 156 -3.90 -3.21 -24.18
N GLN A 157 -3.80 -4.50 -24.46
CA GLN A 157 -4.90 -5.46 -24.24
C GLN A 157 -5.32 -5.54 -22.77
N ILE A 158 -4.36 -5.61 -21.85
CA ILE A 158 -4.65 -5.63 -20.41
C ILE A 158 -5.36 -4.33 -19.97
N VAL A 159 -4.89 -3.17 -20.44
CA VAL A 159 -5.54 -1.88 -20.16
C VAL A 159 -7.00 -1.88 -20.62
N GLU A 160 -7.27 -2.31 -21.85
CA GLU A 160 -8.62 -2.38 -22.40
C GLU A 160 -9.51 -3.34 -21.60
N GLU A 161 -9.02 -4.53 -21.28
CA GLU A 161 -9.74 -5.57 -20.55
C GLU A 161 -10.09 -5.10 -19.11
N VAL A 162 -9.12 -4.54 -18.38
CA VAL A 162 -9.36 -4.02 -17.03
C VAL A 162 -10.36 -2.86 -17.06
N ARG A 163 -10.24 -1.93 -18.01
CA ARG A 163 -11.18 -0.81 -18.14
C ARG A 163 -12.58 -1.27 -18.53
N GLN A 164 -12.70 -2.28 -19.39
CA GLN A 164 -13.99 -2.83 -19.78
C GLN A 164 -14.72 -3.50 -18.61
N HIS A 165 -14.00 -4.25 -17.76
CA HIS A 165 -14.60 -4.99 -16.66
C HIS A 165 -14.85 -4.14 -15.40
N PHE A 166 -13.96 -3.21 -15.10
CA PHE A 166 -13.98 -2.46 -13.83
C PHE A 166 -14.33 -0.98 -13.98
N GLN A 167 -14.41 -0.48 -15.21
CA GLN A 167 -14.94 0.85 -15.54
C GLN A 167 -14.44 1.98 -14.60
N LYS A 168 -15.35 2.54 -13.79
CA LYS A 168 -15.08 3.68 -12.89
C LYS A 168 -14.10 3.37 -11.75
N LEU A 169 -13.88 2.09 -11.45
CA LEU A 169 -12.89 1.70 -10.44
C LEU A 169 -11.45 1.83 -10.95
N VAL A 170 -11.22 1.93 -12.26
CA VAL A 170 -9.89 2.10 -12.80
C VAL A 170 -9.49 3.57 -12.72
N PHE A 171 -8.29 3.84 -12.21
CA PHE A 171 -7.72 5.18 -12.25
C PHE A 171 -7.50 5.63 -13.70
N ASP A 172 -7.74 6.91 -13.97
CA ASP A 172 -7.39 7.51 -15.28
C ASP A 172 -5.86 7.53 -15.46
N THR A 173 -5.16 7.77 -14.36
CA THR A 173 -3.69 7.74 -14.30
C THR A 173 -3.16 6.32 -14.50
N ILE A 174 -2.16 6.18 -15.39
CA ILE A 174 -1.41 4.95 -15.63
C ILE A 174 0.06 5.20 -15.31
N ILE A 175 0.68 4.30 -14.55
CA ILE A 175 2.11 4.36 -14.26
C ILE A 175 2.87 3.62 -15.37
N ALA A 176 3.58 4.38 -16.19
CA ALA A 176 4.39 3.82 -17.25
C ALA A 176 5.65 3.13 -16.69
N ARG A 177 6.11 2.09 -17.38
CA ARG A 177 7.43 1.49 -17.11
C ARG A 177 8.51 2.57 -17.24
N ASN A 178 9.26 2.78 -16.16
CA ASN A 178 10.27 3.84 -16.11
C ASN A 178 11.48 3.39 -15.27
N VAL A 179 12.67 3.48 -15.84
CA VAL A 179 13.92 3.06 -15.19
C VAL A 179 14.19 3.88 -13.93
N ARG A 180 13.88 5.19 -13.94
CA ARG A 180 14.08 6.06 -12.78
C ARG A 180 13.29 5.63 -11.55
N LEU A 181 12.08 5.07 -11.75
CA LEU A 181 11.28 4.49 -10.66
C LEU A 181 11.93 3.25 -10.05
N SER A 182 12.69 2.50 -10.84
CA SER A 182 13.42 1.32 -10.34
C SER A 182 14.74 1.70 -9.66
N GLU A 183 15.35 2.81 -10.05
CA GLU A 183 16.62 3.31 -9.49
C GLU A 183 16.41 4.03 -8.16
N ALA A 184 15.41 4.91 -8.04
CA ALA A 184 15.19 5.78 -6.90
C ALA A 184 15.23 5.04 -5.54
N PRO A 185 14.60 3.86 -5.35
CA PRO A 185 14.66 3.12 -4.10
C PRO A 185 16.08 2.68 -3.69
N SER A 186 16.98 2.43 -4.65
CA SER A 186 18.37 2.05 -4.38
C SER A 186 19.21 3.19 -3.79
N PHE A 187 18.73 4.43 -3.95
CA PHE A 187 19.31 5.63 -3.34
C PHE A 187 18.59 6.05 -2.05
N GLY A 188 17.55 5.32 -1.63
CA GLY A 188 16.74 5.68 -0.47
C GLY A 188 15.97 6.98 -0.66
N GLU A 189 15.66 7.35 -1.89
CA GLU A 189 14.98 8.60 -2.24
C GLU A 189 13.68 8.35 -2.99
N PRO A 190 12.59 9.07 -2.65
CA PRO A 190 11.38 9.10 -3.47
C PRO A 190 11.68 9.66 -4.86
N ILE A 191 10.94 9.18 -5.88
CA ILE A 191 11.13 9.63 -7.27
C ILE A 191 11.08 11.15 -7.45
N LEU A 192 10.29 11.86 -6.66
CA LEU A 192 10.16 13.31 -6.69
C LEU A 192 11.42 14.05 -6.25
N ILE A 193 12.30 13.38 -5.48
CA ILE A 193 13.61 13.92 -5.06
C ILE A 193 14.68 13.42 -6.03
N TYR A 194 14.66 12.13 -6.36
CA TYR A 194 15.65 11.49 -7.22
C TYR A 194 15.66 12.06 -8.65
N ASP A 195 14.47 12.18 -9.28
CA ASP A 195 14.29 12.74 -10.63
C ASP A 195 12.88 13.31 -10.81
N ALA A 196 12.68 14.55 -10.35
CA ALA A 196 11.40 15.24 -10.40
C ALA A 196 10.88 15.48 -11.83
N ASN A 197 11.76 15.47 -12.84
CA ASN A 197 11.41 15.70 -14.25
C ASN A 197 11.12 14.38 -15.00
N SER A 198 11.24 13.25 -14.35
CA SER A 198 10.96 11.96 -14.97
C SER A 198 9.47 11.78 -15.23
N LYS A 199 9.14 11.02 -16.28
CA LYS A 199 7.75 10.58 -16.52
C LYS A 199 7.15 9.81 -15.34
N GLY A 200 8.00 9.09 -14.59
CA GLY A 200 7.59 8.39 -13.37
C GLY A 200 7.11 9.36 -12.30
N ALA A 201 7.83 10.46 -12.06
CA ALA A 201 7.43 11.50 -11.13
C ALA A 201 6.10 12.14 -11.53
N ASP A 202 5.94 12.52 -12.80
CA ASP A 202 4.66 13.06 -13.32
C ASP A 202 3.50 12.10 -13.12
N ASN A 203 3.68 10.80 -13.39
CA ASN A 203 2.63 9.81 -13.22
C ASN A 203 2.19 9.72 -11.75
N TYR A 204 3.12 9.65 -10.78
CA TYR A 204 2.78 9.60 -9.37
C TYR A 204 2.16 10.90 -8.84
N LEU A 205 2.58 12.07 -9.33
CA LEU A 205 1.91 13.33 -9.00
C LEU A 205 0.48 13.39 -9.52
N ASN A 206 0.24 12.88 -10.73
CA ASN A 206 -1.11 12.80 -11.28
C ASN A 206 -1.98 11.82 -10.51
N LEU A 207 -1.44 10.66 -10.11
CA LEU A 207 -2.13 9.72 -9.22
C LEU A 207 -2.52 10.37 -7.89
N ALA A 208 -1.59 11.07 -7.25
CA ALA A 208 -1.87 11.76 -6.00
C ALA A 208 -3.01 12.79 -6.14
N ARG A 209 -2.99 13.59 -7.22
CA ARG A 209 -4.08 14.55 -7.51
C ARG A 209 -5.42 13.85 -7.76
N GLU A 210 -5.40 12.73 -8.47
CA GLU A 210 -6.60 11.95 -8.75
C GLU A 210 -7.21 11.37 -7.47
N ILE A 211 -6.40 10.78 -6.59
CA ILE A 211 -6.83 10.27 -5.27
C ILE A 211 -7.43 11.42 -4.44
N LEU A 212 -6.74 12.54 -4.30
CA LEU A 212 -7.23 13.70 -3.56
C LEU A 212 -8.57 14.21 -4.11
N THR A 213 -8.74 14.22 -5.43
CA THR A 213 -9.98 14.67 -6.08
C THR A 213 -11.15 13.71 -5.84
N ARG A 214 -10.90 12.41 -5.84
CA ARG A 214 -11.91 11.37 -5.55
C ARG A 214 -12.39 11.50 -4.10
N ASN A 215 -11.48 11.61 -3.15
CA ASN A 215 -11.79 11.69 -1.72
C ASN A 215 -12.51 13.01 -1.33
N VAL A 216 -12.22 14.14 -1.98
CA VAL A 216 -12.96 15.40 -1.74
C VAL A 216 -14.42 15.33 -2.21
N LYS A 217 -14.70 14.62 -3.31
CA LYS A 217 -16.08 14.44 -3.80
C LYS A 217 -16.94 13.60 -2.87
N GLU A 218 -16.36 12.63 -2.18
CA GLU A 218 -17.08 11.80 -1.21
C GLU A 218 -17.48 12.58 0.05
N VAL A 219 -16.61 13.45 0.55
CA VAL A 219 -16.91 14.32 1.72
C VAL A 219 -18.03 15.33 1.43
N SER A 220 -18.23 15.72 0.18
CA SER A 220 -19.26 16.70 -0.21
C SER A 220 -20.63 16.08 -0.53
N LEU A 221 -20.77 14.76 -0.49
CA LEU A 221 -22.02 14.02 -0.78
C LEU A 221 -22.66 13.39 0.47
N ASN A 222 -22.00 13.49 1.63
CA ASN A 222 -22.48 13.07 2.95
C ASN A 222 -22.81 14.30 3.81
#